data_144e09c0b23a40ae777f2a9eb80d7e54
#
_entry.id   144e09c0b23a40ae777f2a9eb80d7e54
#
_cell.length_a   1.000
_cell.length_b   1.000
_cell.length_c   1.000
_cell.angle_alpha   90.00
_cell.angle_beta   90.00
_cell.angle_gamma   90.00
#
_symmetry.space_group_name_H-M   'P 1'
#
loop_
_entity.id
_entity.type
_entity.pdbx_description
1 polymer ?
#
loop_
_entity_poly.entity_id
_entity_poly.type
_entity_poly.pdbx_seq_one_letter_code
_entity_poly.pdbx_strand_id
1 'polypeptide(L)'
;MRAQRKIKMSNKCINIATEADVLHIDALYEGRRIYFGDLHNHSASGGTSDGKRPLSHWKGALEALKMDFVAILDHRQVRHMYLDEWEDGLFICGTEPGTRIVDCAAVRDGKNEMHYNMLFPSPKPLEELLFEFSEYQFEGGREGHFRYPSFTRERFTELVSAVISKGGHFVHPHPKQYMDSADPLDYWFCDNTGIEVFYRDMRNDYTKENYKLWCDLLSLGKRVYASAGEDLHTCANDTALTAIYSEEKSSAAYIAHLREGDYVCGSVAMRMCIGDTKMGGKCDFKDKKLCVAVDAFHRSVKNKEHIYRLDLIDDTGVVSTKMIACDLPACFTFDIDEAARFYRVEVFDATENLRIAIGNPIWNE
;
A
#
# COMPACT_ATOMS: atom_id res chain seq x y z
N MET A 1 -10.53 -20.50 29.97
CA MET A 1 -9.11 -20.18 30.27
C MET A 1 -8.30 -20.36 29.00
N ARG A 2 -8.01 -19.30 28.26
CA ARG A 2 -7.13 -19.34 27.09
C ARG A 2 -5.70 -19.14 27.58
N ALA A 3 -4.84 -20.10 27.29
CA ALA A 3 -3.43 -20.06 27.64
C ALA A 3 -2.75 -18.83 26.96
N GLN A 4 -2.27 -17.91 27.76
CA GLN A 4 -1.32 -16.88 27.31
C GLN A 4 -0.08 -17.60 26.77
N ARG A 5 0.14 -17.54 25.47
CA ARG A 5 1.41 -17.94 24.86
C ARG A 5 2.49 -16.99 25.37
N LYS A 6 3.27 -17.40 26.34
CA LYS A 6 4.53 -16.75 26.69
C LYS A 6 5.45 -16.83 25.47
N ILE A 7 5.72 -15.69 24.87
CA ILE A 7 6.72 -15.55 23.81
C ILE A 7 8.07 -15.83 24.44
N LYS A 8 8.68 -16.97 24.12
CA LYS A 8 10.08 -17.24 24.46
C LYS A 8 10.95 -16.51 23.45
N MET A 9 11.48 -15.37 23.83
CA MET A 9 12.51 -14.67 23.03
C MET A 9 13.79 -15.48 23.00
N SER A 10 14.33 -15.72 21.81
CA SER A 10 15.62 -16.37 21.61
C SER A 10 16.74 -15.36 21.86
N ASN A 11 17.72 -15.72 22.75
CA ASN A 11 18.79 -14.85 23.25
C ASN A 11 19.91 -14.51 22.24
N LYS A 12 19.64 -14.48 20.92
CA LYS A 12 20.67 -14.29 19.89
C LYS A 12 20.62 -12.98 19.08
N CYS A 13 19.71 -12.09 19.35
CA CYS A 13 19.68 -10.78 18.67
C CYS A 13 20.34 -9.70 19.55
N ILE A 14 21.42 -9.15 19.07
CA ILE A 14 22.08 -7.97 19.65
C ILE A 14 21.19 -6.76 19.33
N ASN A 15 20.79 -6.02 20.36
CA ASN A 15 19.85 -4.88 20.37
C ASN A 15 18.35 -5.26 20.20
N ILE A 16 17.88 -6.16 20.99
CA ILE A 16 16.45 -6.43 21.18
C ILE A 16 15.86 -5.26 21.98
N ALA A 17 14.63 -4.83 21.58
CA ALA A 17 13.84 -3.89 22.35
C ALA A 17 13.64 -4.36 23.81
N THR A 18 13.50 -3.43 24.74
CA THR A 18 13.19 -3.78 26.13
C THR A 18 11.78 -4.39 26.22
N GLU A 19 11.47 -5.08 27.32
CA GLU A 19 10.11 -5.60 27.56
C GLU A 19 9.08 -4.47 27.53
N ALA A 20 9.43 -3.29 28.04
CA ALA A 20 8.57 -2.12 28.01
C ALA A 20 8.28 -1.64 26.57
N ASP A 21 9.29 -1.64 25.69
CA ASP A 21 9.09 -1.27 24.28
C ASP A 21 8.18 -2.28 23.57
N VAL A 22 8.34 -3.58 23.83
CA VAL A 22 7.49 -4.63 23.27
C VAL A 22 6.04 -4.47 23.75
N LEU A 23 5.84 -4.27 25.04
CA LEU A 23 4.49 -4.07 25.62
C LEU A 23 3.84 -2.80 25.07
N HIS A 24 4.61 -1.73 24.86
CA HIS A 24 4.12 -0.49 24.31
C HIS A 24 3.62 -0.66 22.87
N ILE A 25 4.42 -1.24 21.97
CA ILE A 25 4.01 -1.45 20.58
C ILE A 25 2.86 -2.46 20.49
N ASP A 26 2.81 -3.48 21.36
CA ASP A 26 1.71 -4.43 21.43
C ASP A 26 0.39 -3.74 21.83
N ALA A 27 0.44 -2.80 22.78
CA ALA A 27 -0.73 -2.03 23.20
C ALA A 27 -1.28 -1.13 22.08
N LEU A 28 -0.39 -0.51 21.26
CA LEU A 28 -0.80 0.34 20.14
C LEU A 28 -1.56 -0.43 19.03
N TYR A 29 -1.33 -1.74 18.94
CA TYR A 29 -1.95 -2.62 17.94
C TYR A 29 -2.87 -3.67 18.59
N GLU A 30 -3.31 -3.44 19.83
CA GLU A 30 -4.19 -4.36 20.55
C GLU A 30 -5.52 -4.57 19.79
N GLY A 31 -5.97 -5.82 19.72
CA GLY A 31 -7.20 -6.20 19.03
C GLY A 31 -7.07 -6.38 17.52
N ARG A 32 -5.96 -5.97 16.90
CA ARG A 32 -5.72 -6.08 15.47
C ARG A 32 -5.16 -7.45 15.07
N ARG A 33 -5.45 -7.82 13.84
CA ARG A 33 -4.90 -9.02 13.17
C ARG A 33 -4.16 -8.61 11.90
N ILE A 34 -3.21 -9.44 11.49
CA ILE A 34 -2.48 -9.28 10.23
C ILE A 34 -3.33 -9.83 9.09
N TYR A 35 -3.46 -9.05 8.04
CA TYR A 35 -4.06 -9.42 6.76
C TYR A 35 -3.09 -9.12 5.63
N PHE A 36 -2.91 -10.10 4.73
CA PHE A 36 -2.10 -9.94 3.51
C PHE A 36 -3.02 -9.94 2.29
N GLY A 37 -2.77 -9.03 1.36
CA GLY A 37 -3.54 -8.97 0.13
C GLY A 37 -2.88 -8.13 -0.95
N ASP A 38 -3.54 -8.06 -2.08
CA ASP A 38 -3.12 -7.31 -3.25
C ASP A 38 -4.11 -6.18 -3.54
N LEU A 39 -3.60 -4.99 -3.82
CA LEU A 39 -4.40 -3.78 -3.98
C LEU A 39 -4.72 -3.42 -5.43
N HIS A 40 -4.36 -4.28 -6.42
CA HIS A 40 -4.58 -3.94 -7.82
C HIS A 40 -4.76 -5.17 -8.72
N ASN A 41 -6.01 -5.50 -9.04
CA ASN A 41 -6.34 -6.61 -9.94
C ASN A 41 -7.63 -6.37 -10.71
N HIS A 42 -7.86 -7.17 -11.77
CA HIS A 42 -8.99 -7.07 -12.67
C HIS A 42 -9.76 -8.39 -12.78
N SER A 43 -11.08 -8.30 -12.89
CA SER A 43 -11.97 -9.45 -13.00
C SER A 43 -12.67 -9.53 -14.36
N ALA A 44 -13.19 -10.72 -14.69
CA ALA A 44 -14.04 -10.92 -15.87
C ALA A 44 -15.48 -10.54 -15.56
N SER A 45 -15.74 -9.33 -15.08
CA SER A 45 -17.09 -8.84 -14.79
C SER A 45 -17.87 -8.37 -16.03
N GLY A 46 -17.24 -8.40 -17.19
CA GLY A 46 -17.80 -7.91 -18.47
C GLY A 46 -17.68 -6.39 -18.61
N GLY A 47 -18.48 -5.80 -19.51
CA GLY A 47 -18.44 -4.36 -19.76
C GLY A 47 -17.09 -3.88 -20.30
N THR A 48 -16.47 -2.95 -19.62
CA THR A 48 -15.15 -2.37 -19.97
C THR A 48 -13.98 -3.08 -19.32
N SER A 49 -14.23 -4.09 -18.46
CA SER A 49 -13.16 -4.88 -17.84
C SER A 49 -12.42 -5.71 -18.89
N ASP A 50 -11.12 -5.80 -18.76
CA ASP A 50 -10.23 -6.65 -19.54
C ASP A 50 -9.69 -7.84 -18.76
N GLY A 51 -10.08 -8.00 -17.49
CA GLY A 51 -9.81 -9.18 -16.68
C GLY A 51 -10.39 -10.44 -17.29
N LYS A 52 -9.73 -11.59 -17.10
CA LYS A 52 -10.08 -12.87 -17.76
C LYS A 52 -10.66 -13.90 -16.81
N ARG A 53 -10.76 -13.61 -15.53
CA ARG A 53 -11.21 -14.56 -14.50
C ARG A 53 -12.36 -13.99 -13.68
N PRO A 54 -13.41 -14.79 -13.39
CA PRO A 54 -14.54 -14.37 -12.56
C PRO A 54 -14.10 -14.23 -11.08
N LEU A 55 -14.92 -13.58 -10.26
CA LEU A 55 -14.68 -13.42 -8.82
C LEU A 55 -14.53 -14.76 -8.09
N SER A 56 -15.26 -15.79 -8.49
CA SER A 56 -15.13 -17.14 -7.94
C SER A 56 -13.72 -17.74 -8.11
N HIS A 57 -13.03 -17.42 -9.21
CA HIS A 57 -11.63 -17.82 -9.40
C HIS A 57 -10.72 -17.10 -8.39
N TRP A 58 -10.94 -15.81 -8.16
CA TRP A 58 -10.18 -15.02 -7.18
C TRP A 58 -10.34 -15.56 -5.76
N LYS A 59 -11.56 -15.96 -5.36
CA LYS A 59 -11.80 -16.60 -4.05
C LYS A 59 -10.93 -17.84 -3.84
N GLY A 60 -10.90 -18.76 -4.80
CA GLY A 60 -10.08 -19.97 -4.73
C GLY A 60 -8.57 -19.67 -4.73
N ALA A 61 -8.15 -18.65 -5.49
CA ALA A 61 -6.77 -18.24 -5.56
C ALA A 61 -6.27 -17.62 -4.22
N LEU A 62 -7.08 -16.78 -3.58
CA LEU A 62 -6.75 -16.20 -2.28
C LEU A 62 -6.50 -17.29 -1.22
N GLU A 63 -7.36 -18.31 -1.15
CA GLU A 63 -7.15 -19.43 -0.24
C GLU A 63 -5.84 -20.20 -0.54
N ALA A 64 -5.61 -20.50 -1.82
CA ALA A 64 -4.42 -21.22 -2.26
C ALA A 64 -3.13 -20.44 -2.00
N LEU A 65 -3.15 -19.11 -2.15
CA LEU A 65 -2.02 -18.20 -1.96
C LEU A 65 -1.87 -17.70 -0.51
N LYS A 66 -2.81 -18.03 0.38
CA LYS A 66 -2.84 -17.53 1.77
C LYS A 66 -2.93 -16.02 1.86
N MET A 67 -3.66 -15.43 0.93
CA MET A 67 -4.03 -14.03 0.94
C MET A 67 -5.41 -13.85 1.59
N ASP A 68 -5.61 -12.71 2.24
CA ASP A 68 -6.85 -12.43 2.97
C ASP A 68 -7.81 -11.57 2.16
N PHE A 69 -7.28 -10.72 1.27
CA PHE A 69 -8.07 -9.81 0.45
C PHE A 69 -7.42 -9.55 -0.92
N VAL A 70 -8.24 -9.04 -1.85
CA VAL A 70 -7.78 -8.48 -3.12
C VAL A 70 -8.65 -7.29 -3.51
N ALA A 71 -8.04 -6.21 -3.98
CA ALA A 71 -8.78 -5.13 -4.62
C ALA A 71 -9.08 -5.51 -6.08
N ILE A 72 -10.34 -5.48 -6.45
CA ILE A 72 -10.78 -5.65 -7.84
C ILE A 72 -11.12 -4.26 -8.39
N LEU A 73 -10.33 -3.81 -9.36
CA LEU A 73 -10.33 -2.44 -9.86
C LEU A 73 -10.65 -2.38 -11.36
N ASP A 74 -11.70 -3.05 -11.77
CA ASP A 74 -12.10 -3.14 -13.18
C ASP A 74 -12.19 -1.75 -13.83
N HIS A 75 -11.68 -1.65 -15.06
CA HIS A 75 -11.58 -0.40 -15.79
C HIS A 75 -12.94 0.23 -16.07
N ARG A 76 -13.11 1.49 -15.67
CA ARG A 76 -14.22 2.39 -16.03
C ARG A 76 -15.61 1.82 -15.76
N GLN A 77 -15.76 1.02 -14.70
CA GLN A 77 -17.04 0.45 -14.32
C GLN A 77 -17.11 0.10 -12.84
N VAL A 78 -18.32 -0.19 -12.36
CA VAL A 78 -18.62 -0.57 -10.97
C VAL A 78 -19.32 -1.93 -10.87
N ARG A 79 -19.56 -2.62 -12.01
CA ARG A 79 -20.34 -3.87 -12.10
C ARG A 79 -19.86 -4.97 -11.17
N HIS A 80 -18.53 -5.17 -11.09
CA HIS A 80 -17.94 -6.24 -10.29
C HIS A 80 -18.39 -6.20 -8.83
N MET A 81 -18.65 -5.00 -8.28
CA MET A 81 -19.09 -4.82 -6.90
C MET A 81 -20.55 -5.25 -6.65
N TYR A 82 -21.32 -5.50 -7.71
CA TYR A 82 -22.73 -5.90 -7.64
C TYR A 82 -22.99 -7.34 -8.07
N LEU A 83 -21.92 -8.10 -8.36
CA LEU A 83 -22.03 -9.52 -8.65
C LEU A 83 -22.36 -10.31 -7.38
N ASP A 84 -23.13 -11.40 -7.53
CA ASP A 84 -23.55 -12.23 -6.38
C ASP A 84 -22.37 -12.88 -5.66
N GLU A 85 -21.22 -13.02 -6.33
CA GLU A 85 -19.97 -13.53 -5.75
C GLU A 85 -19.20 -12.48 -4.94
N TRP A 86 -19.61 -11.20 -4.97
CA TRP A 86 -18.93 -10.15 -4.20
C TRP A 86 -19.04 -10.42 -2.70
N GLU A 87 -17.92 -10.30 -2.01
CA GLU A 87 -17.84 -10.50 -0.56
C GLU A 87 -16.94 -9.40 0.04
N ASP A 88 -17.55 -8.53 0.86
CA ASP A 88 -16.81 -7.46 1.51
C ASP A 88 -15.70 -7.99 2.41
N GLY A 89 -14.55 -7.33 2.41
CA GLY A 89 -13.36 -7.74 3.14
C GLY A 89 -12.57 -8.88 2.49
N LEU A 90 -13.18 -9.64 1.55
CA LEU A 90 -12.43 -10.49 0.64
C LEU A 90 -12.06 -9.70 -0.62
N PHE A 91 -13.02 -8.91 -1.12
CA PHE A 91 -12.81 -7.97 -2.21
C PHE A 91 -12.88 -6.54 -1.70
N ILE A 92 -11.87 -5.74 -2.00
CA ILE A 92 -11.89 -4.29 -1.73
C ILE A 92 -12.51 -3.59 -2.92
N CYS A 93 -13.49 -2.71 -2.62
CA CYS A 93 -14.24 -1.92 -3.58
C CYS A 93 -13.36 -0.85 -4.22
N GLY A 94 -13.46 -0.70 -5.55
CA GLY A 94 -12.73 0.35 -6.26
C GLY A 94 -12.88 0.26 -7.78
N THR A 95 -12.12 1.08 -8.48
CA THR A 95 -11.99 1.06 -9.95
C THR A 95 -10.66 1.65 -10.35
N GLU A 96 -10.13 1.23 -11.50
CA GLU A 96 -8.98 1.85 -12.16
C GLU A 96 -9.45 2.61 -13.42
N PRO A 97 -9.75 3.90 -13.31
CA PRO A 97 -9.98 4.74 -14.49
C PRO A 97 -8.67 5.05 -15.21
N GLY A 98 -8.71 5.12 -16.53
CA GLY A 98 -7.72 5.87 -17.27
C GLY A 98 -8.18 7.32 -17.46
N THR A 99 -7.27 8.26 -17.60
CA THR A 99 -7.58 9.66 -17.92
C THR A 99 -6.57 10.29 -18.87
N ARG A 100 -6.99 11.37 -19.52
CA ARG A 100 -6.09 12.28 -20.23
C ARG A 100 -5.96 13.57 -19.43
N ILE A 101 -4.71 14.03 -19.21
CA ILE A 101 -4.44 15.33 -18.60
C ILE A 101 -4.05 16.30 -19.71
N VAL A 102 -4.89 17.29 -19.96
CA VAL A 102 -4.81 18.15 -21.16
C VAL A 102 -3.76 19.25 -21.07
N ASP A 103 -3.31 19.60 -19.88
CA ASP A 103 -2.33 20.66 -19.60
C ASP A 103 -1.02 20.12 -18.99
N CYS A 104 -0.76 18.81 -19.13
CA CYS A 104 0.48 18.17 -18.71
C CYS A 104 1.34 17.81 -19.92
N ALA A 105 2.61 18.22 -19.88
CA ALA A 105 3.58 17.91 -20.92
C ALA A 105 4.29 16.55 -20.74
N ALA A 106 4.10 15.92 -19.61
CA ALA A 106 4.98 14.87 -19.11
C ALA A 106 4.34 13.50 -19.19
N VAL A 107 4.16 12.96 -20.40
CA VAL A 107 3.63 11.60 -20.53
C VAL A 107 4.33 10.86 -21.67
N ARG A 108 4.46 9.56 -21.48
CA ARG A 108 5.09 8.62 -22.40
C ARG A 108 4.55 8.77 -23.83
N ASP A 109 5.43 8.78 -24.81
CA ASP A 109 5.10 8.78 -26.24
C ASP A 109 4.19 9.95 -26.69
N GLY A 110 4.18 11.06 -25.97
CA GLY A 110 3.32 12.20 -26.25
C GLY A 110 1.82 11.95 -25.98
N LYS A 111 1.48 10.86 -25.30
CA LYS A 111 0.13 10.57 -24.82
C LYS A 111 -0.02 11.12 -23.40
N ASN A 112 -0.93 12.05 -23.20
CA ASN A 112 -1.23 12.59 -21.88
C ASN A 112 -2.19 11.66 -21.11
N GLU A 113 -1.93 10.35 -21.17
CA GLU A 113 -2.79 9.32 -20.59
C GLU A 113 -2.16 8.72 -19.35
N MET A 114 -2.93 8.52 -18.31
CA MET A 114 -2.51 7.86 -17.07
C MET A 114 -3.64 7.06 -16.46
N HIS A 115 -3.29 6.04 -15.70
CA HIS A 115 -4.24 5.35 -14.82
C HIS A 115 -4.14 5.88 -13.40
N TYR A 116 -5.19 5.62 -12.61
CA TYR A 116 -5.21 5.87 -11.17
C TYR A 116 -6.21 4.92 -10.52
N ASN A 117 -5.92 4.53 -9.30
CA ASN A 117 -6.76 3.63 -8.51
C ASN A 117 -7.54 4.43 -7.48
N MET A 118 -8.84 4.23 -7.45
CA MET A 118 -9.73 4.75 -6.43
C MET A 118 -10.31 3.59 -5.65
N LEU A 119 -9.90 3.45 -4.38
CA LEU A 119 -10.41 2.43 -3.48
C LEU A 119 -11.38 3.07 -2.49
N PHE A 120 -12.49 2.41 -2.20
CA PHE A 120 -13.55 2.96 -1.35
C PHE A 120 -14.04 1.94 -0.31
N PRO A 121 -14.57 2.41 0.84
CA PRO A 121 -15.11 1.52 1.86
C PRO A 121 -16.39 0.76 1.41
N SER A 122 -17.05 1.27 0.37
CA SER A 122 -18.25 0.65 -0.23
C SER A 122 -18.55 1.27 -1.61
N PRO A 123 -19.44 0.67 -2.44
CA PRO A 123 -19.77 1.21 -3.75
C PRO A 123 -20.38 2.62 -3.74
N LYS A 124 -21.20 2.93 -2.74
CA LYS A 124 -21.98 4.18 -2.72
C LYS A 124 -21.13 5.46 -2.80
N PRO A 125 -20.13 5.69 -1.95
CA PRO A 125 -19.31 6.92 -2.05
C PRO A 125 -18.52 7.00 -3.36
N LEU A 126 -18.13 5.87 -3.96
CA LEU A 126 -17.52 5.86 -5.30
C LEU A 126 -18.51 6.33 -6.37
N GLU A 127 -19.74 5.82 -6.38
CA GLU A 127 -20.76 6.23 -7.35
C GLU A 127 -21.12 7.71 -7.18
N GLU A 128 -21.28 8.19 -5.95
CA GLU A 128 -21.50 9.61 -5.65
C GLU A 128 -20.38 10.49 -6.22
N LEU A 129 -19.12 10.04 -6.11
CA LEU A 129 -17.98 10.73 -6.72
C LEU A 129 -18.08 10.74 -8.25
N LEU A 130 -18.39 9.61 -8.86
CA LEU A 130 -18.51 9.49 -10.32
C LEU A 130 -19.64 10.35 -10.89
N PHE A 131 -20.74 10.53 -10.15
CA PHE A 131 -21.80 11.46 -10.53
C PHE A 131 -21.41 12.93 -10.37
N GLU A 132 -20.62 13.27 -9.34
CA GLU A 132 -20.16 14.64 -9.08
C GLU A 132 -19.22 15.16 -10.16
N PHE A 133 -18.40 14.27 -10.73
CA PHE A 133 -17.44 14.60 -11.79
C PHE A 133 -18.06 14.28 -13.17
N SER A 134 -18.71 15.29 -13.77
CA SER A 134 -19.44 15.14 -15.05
C SER A 134 -18.56 14.67 -16.21
N GLU A 135 -17.23 14.79 -16.10
CA GLU A 135 -16.24 14.32 -17.06
C GLU A 135 -16.32 12.80 -17.25
N TYR A 136 -16.74 12.05 -16.24
CA TYR A 136 -16.95 10.60 -16.35
C TYR A 136 -18.17 10.24 -17.18
N GLN A 137 -19.19 11.09 -17.27
CA GLN A 137 -20.47 10.75 -17.88
C GLN A 137 -21.00 9.40 -17.36
N PHE A 138 -20.99 9.27 -16.02
CA PHE A 138 -21.31 8.02 -15.35
C PHE A 138 -22.78 7.66 -15.50
N GLU A 139 -23.02 6.44 -15.93
CA GLU A 139 -24.35 5.80 -15.96
C GLU A 139 -24.41 4.81 -14.81
N GLY A 140 -25.11 5.18 -13.73
CA GLY A 140 -25.11 4.42 -12.47
C GLY A 140 -25.87 3.10 -12.50
N GLY A 141 -25.85 2.39 -11.36
CA GLY A 141 -26.51 1.10 -11.14
C GLY A 141 -25.62 -0.11 -11.42
N ARG A 142 -26.24 -1.32 -11.37
CA ARG A 142 -25.52 -2.61 -11.52
C ARG A 142 -24.69 -2.72 -12.81
N GLU A 143 -25.13 -2.08 -13.86
CA GLU A 143 -24.44 -2.02 -15.16
C GLU A 143 -23.59 -0.75 -15.30
N GLY A 144 -23.38 -0.04 -14.20
CA GLY A 144 -22.72 1.26 -14.17
C GLY A 144 -21.34 1.23 -14.83
N HIS A 145 -21.17 2.10 -15.79
CA HIS A 145 -19.92 2.32 -16.51
C HIS A 145 -19.72 3.83 -16.71
N PHE A 146 -18.51 4.21 -17.06
CA PHE A 146 -18.17 5.61 -17.34
C PHE A 146 -17.18 5.74 -18.49
N ARG A 147 -17.13 6.96 -19.05
CA ARG A 147 -16.22 7.24 -20.16
C ARG A 147 -14.80 7.52 -19.66
N TYR A 148 -13.88 7.46 -20.58
CA TYR A 148 -12.50 7.90 -20.37
C TYR A 148 -12.50 9.43 -20.24
N PRO A 149 -12.28 9.99 -19.04
CA PRO A 149 -12.36 11.44 -18.81
C PRO A 149 -11.13 12.16 -19.32
N SER A 150 -11.25 13.48 -19.47
CA SER A 150 -10.15 14.38 -19.67
C SER A 150 -10.19 15.45 -18.58
N PHE A 151 -9.07 15.65 -17.89
CA PHE A 151 -8.93 16.61 -16.82
C PHE A 151 -7.83 17.62 -17.12
N THR A 152 -7.93 18.84 -16.57
CA THR A 152 -6.79 19.69 -16.26
C THR A 152 -6.12 19.19 -14.97
N ARG A 153 -4.88 19.60 -14.70
CA ARG A 153 -4.19 19.32 -13.42
C ARG A 153 -5.03 19.77 -12.22
N GLU A 154 -5.56 21.00 -12.29
CA GLU A 154 -6.40 21.56 -11.24
C GLU A 154 -7.60 20.66 -10.96
N ARG A 155 -8.36 20.33 -11.99
CA ARG A 155 -9.56 19.48 -11.88
C ARG A 155 -9.23 18.06 -11.41
N PHE A 156 -8.09 17.51 -11.80
CA PHE A 156 -7.62 16.23 -11.30
C PHE A 156 -7.22 16.29 -9.81
N THR A 157 -6.62 17.41 -9.36
CA THR A 157 -6.33 17.64 -7.94
C THR A 157 -7.61 17.74 -7.11
N GLU A 158 -8.67 18.36 -7.64
CA GLU A 158 -10.00 18.36 -7.04
C GLU A 158 -10.56 16.93 -6.91
N LEU A 159 -10.42 16.11 -7.97
CA LEU A 159 -10.82 14.70 -7.93
C LEU A 159 -10.10 13.94 -6.82
N VAL A 160 -8.78 14.05 -6.71
CA VAL A 160 -8.01 13.40 -5.64
C VAL A 160 -8.50 13.85 -4.27
N SER A 161 -8.72 15.14 -4.09
CA SER A 161 -9.24 15.71 -2.84
C SER A 161 -10.64 15.20 -2.51
N ALA A 162 -11.49 15.04 -3.53
CA ALA A 162 -12.84 14.51 -3.39
C ALA A 162 -12.83 13.01 -3.02
N VAL A 163 -11.94 12.19 -3.61
CA VAL A 163 -11.73 10.80 -3.21
C VAL A 163 -11.41 10.71 -1.71
N ILE A 164 -10.42 11.49 -1.25
CA ILE A 164 -10.01 11.51 0.15
C ILE A 164 -11.14 11.98 1.06
N SER A 165 -11.87 13.05 0.69
CA SER A 165 -12.95 13.62 1.51
C SER A 165 -14.16 12.69 1.63
N LYS A 166 -14.43 11.86 0.62
CA LYS A 166 -15.49 10.83 0.63
C LYS A 166 -15.06 9.51 1.31
N GLY A 167 -13.91 9.50 1.95
CA GLY A 167 -13.40 8.34 2.69
C GLY A 167 -12.69 7.30 1.83
N GLY A 168 -12.38 7.61 0.58
CA GLY A 168 -11.60 6.75 -0.30
C GLY A 168 -10.09 6.90 -0.11
N HIS A 169 -9.35 5.97 -0.69
CA HIS A 169 -7.89 6.01 -0.83
C HIS A 169 -7.52 6.09 -2.31
N PHE A 170 -6.67 7.03 -2.66
CA PHE A 170 -6.20 7.26 -4.02
C PHE A 170 -4.78 6.70 -4.18
N VAL A 171 -4.52 5.96 -5.26
CA VAL A 171 -3.19 5.42 -5.56
C VAL A 171 -2.81 5.76 -7.00
N HIS A 172 -1.57 6.17 -7.21
CA HIS A 172 -0.95 6.25 -8.54
C HIS A 172 -0.36 4.89 -8.90
N PRO A 173 -1.04 4.05 -9.71
CA PRO A 173 -0.55 2.74 -10.11
C PRO A 173 0.58 2.91 -11.13
N HIS A 174 1.56 1.99 -11.08
CA HIS A 174 2.66 1.87 -12.05
C HIS A 174 3.11 3.21 -12.71
N PRO A 175 3.41 4.27 -11.94
CA PRO A 175 3.55 5.63 -12.47
C PRO A 175 4.62 5.75 -13.54
N LYS A 176 5.68 4.97 -13.48
CA LYS A 176 6.77 5.02 -14.50
C LYS A 176 6.36 4.49 -15.88
N GLN A 177 5.24 3.78 -16.00
CA GLN A 177 4.68 3.46 -17.31
C GLN A 177 4.21 4.70 -18.08
N TYR A 178 3.83 5.77 -17.35
CA TYR A 178 3.28 7.00 -17.91
C TYR A 178 4.24 8.18 -17.84
N MET A 179 5.32 8.08 -17.04
CA MET A 179 6.23 9.20 -16.72
C MET A 179 7.66 9.00 -17.24
N ASP A 180 7.84 8.38 -18.39
CA ASP A 180 9.16 8.00 -18.93
C ASP A 180 10.18 9.14 -19.01
N SER A 181 9.73 10.39 -19.11
CA SER A 181 10.61 11.57 -19.28
C SER A 181 10.31 12.70 -18.32
N ALA A 182 9.36 12.50 -17.38
CA ALA A 182 8.93 13.58 -16.51
C ALA A 182 9.85 13.74 -15.31
N ASP A 183 10.21 14.99 -15.02
CA ASP A 183 10.64 15.38 -13.69
C ASP A 183 9.48 15.06 -12.70
N PRO A 184 9.73 14.44 -11.53
CA PRO A 184 8.70 14.25 -10.50
C PRO A 184 7.96 15.54 -10.12
N LEU A 185 8.58 16.70 -10.31
CA LEU A 185 7.95 18.01 -10.12
C LEU A 185 6.91 18.36 -11.20
N ASP A 186 7.05 17.82 -12.39
CA ASP A 186 6.10 18.06 -13.49
C ASP A 186 4.86 17.17 -13.38
N TYR A 187 4.99 16.04 -12.67
CA TYR A 187 3.88 15.15 -12.35
C TYR A 187 3.42 15.44 -10.91
N TRP A 188 2.22 15.97 -10.79
CA TRP A 188 1.77 16.38 -9.47
C TRP A 188 1.23 15.20 -8.66
N PHE A 189 1.85 15.00 -7.52
CA PHE A 189 1.39 14.07 -6.53
C PHE A 189 0.76 14.84 -5.36
N CYS A 190 -0.41 14.42 -4.95
CA CYS A 190 -1.07 14.98 -3.77
C CYS A 190 -0.59 14.26 -2.51
N ASP A 191 -0.52 14.98 -1.40
CA ASP A 191 -0.25 14.36 -0.10
C ASP A 191 -1.36 13.38 0.31
N ASN A 192 -1.01 12.40 1.12
CA ASN A 192 -1.89 11.34 1.63
C ASN A 192 -2.45 10.43 0.52
N THR A 193 -1.73 10.27 -0.58
CA THR A 193 -2.02 9.30 -1.64
C THR A 193 -0.99 8.18 -1.66
N GLY A 194 -1.39 7.03 -2.21
CA GLY A 194 -0.48 5.91 -2.48
C GLY A 194 0.25 6.06 -3.81
N ILE A 195 1.45 5.49 -3.88
CA ILE A 195 2.20 5.28 -5.11
C ILE A 195 2.55 3.80 -5.18
N GLU A 196 2.20 3.15 -6.26
CA GLU A 196 2.51 1.74 -6.46
C GLU A 196 4.01 1.57 -6.69
N VAL A 197 4.71 1.29 -5.59
CA VAL A 197 6.15 1.07 -5.59
C VAL A 197 6.46 -0.34 -6.04
N PHE A 198 5.82 -1.36 -5.45
CA PHE A 198 5.92 -2.73 -5.93
C PHE A 198 4.84 -2.98 -6.98
N TYR A 199 5.30 -3.21 -8.21
CA TYR A 199 4.44 -3.46 -9.36
C TYR A 199 4.73 -4.84 -9.95
N ARG A 200 3.76 -5.73 -9.95
CA ARG A 200 3.78 -7.14 -10.41
C ARG A 200 4.75 -8.05 -9.67
N ASP A 201 5.99 -7.64 -9.53
CA ASP A 201 7.05 -8.40 -8.86
C ASP A 201 8.07 -7.43 -8.27
N MET A 202 8.56 -7.74 -7.09
CA MET A 202 9.60 -6.95 -6.41
C MET A 202 10.93 -6.89 -7.19
N ARG A 203 11.15 -7.79 -8.17
CA ARG A 203 12.31 -7.81 -9.08
C ARG A 203 12.10 -7.03 -10.37
N ASN A 204 10.86 -6.63 -10.67
CA ASN A 204 10.51 -5.92 -11.88
C ASN A 204 11.28 -4.57 -11.99
N ASP A 205 11.69 -4.20 -13.20
CA ASP A 205 12.41 -2.95 -13.42
C ASP A 205 11.55 -1.71 -13.12
N TYR A 206 10.25 -1.76 -13.40
CA TYR A 206 9.31 -0.70 -12.99
C TYR A 206 9.26 -0.53 -11.47
N THR A 207 9.33 -1.62 -10.70
CA THR A 207 9.43 -1.54 -9.23
C THR A 207 10.65 -0.73 -8.79
N LYS A 208 11.80 -0.89 -9.41
CA LYS A 208 13.02 -0.13 -9.09
C LYS A 208 12.84 1.37 -9.40
N GLU A 209 12.25 1.67 -10.55
CA GLU A 209 12.01 3.04 -10.99
C GLU A 209 10.91 3.73 -10.16
N ASN A 210 9.82 3.03 -9.86
CA ASN A 210 8.76 3.54 -9.00
C ASN A 210 9.26 3.80 -7.58
N TYR A 211 10.10 2.90 -7.04
CA TYR A 211 10.75 3.10 -5.75
C TYR A 211 11.63 4.37 -5.74
N LYS A 212 12.43 4.56 -6.79
CA LYS A 212 13.24 5.76 -6.92
C LYS A 212 12.37 7.02 -6.95
N LEU A 213 11.32 7.03 -7.76
CA LEU A 213 10.35 8.13 -7.82
C LEU A 213 9.74 8.43 -6.46
N TRP A 214 9.30 7.40 -5.73
CA TRP A 214 8.75 7.57 -4.39
C TRP A 214 9.77 8.18 -3.43
N CYS A 215 11.03 7.72 -3.42
CA CYS A 215 12.09 8.32 -2.62
C CYS A 215 12.37 9.78 -3.00
N ASP A 216 12.37 10.11 -4.28
CA ASP A 216 12.54 11.49 -4.76
C ASP A 216 11.40 12.39 -4.23
N LEU A 217 10.16 11.91 -4.24
CA LEU A 217 9.01 12.64 -3.68
C LEU A 217 9.11 12.85 -2.17
N LEU A 218 9.51 11.83 -1.42
CA LEU A 218 9.77 11.95 0.02
C LEU A 218 10.86 13.02 0.28
N SER A 219 11.91 13.02 -0.52
CA SER A 219 13.01 14.00 -0.42
C SER A 219 12.55 15.42 -0.71
N LEU A 220 11.50 15.60 -1.50
CA LEU A 220 10.83 16.89 -1.74
C LEU A 220 9.82 17.27 -0.65
N GLY A 221 9.69 16.45 0.39
CA GLY A 221 8.76 16.69 1.51
C GLY A 221 7.31 16.29 1.21
N LYS A 222 7.04 15.54 0.11
CA LYS A 222 5.72 15.02 -0.19
C LYS A 222 5.35 13.87 0.74
N ARG A 223 4.16 13.92 1.30
CA ARG A 223 3.64 12.89 2.22
C ARG A 223 2.87 11.84 1.41
N VAL A 224 3.59 10.98 0.72
CA VAL A 224 3.05 9.91 -0.13
C VAL A 224 3.41 8.55 0.44
N TYR A 225 2.51 7.57 0.29
CA TYR A 225 2.67 6.24 0.84
C TYR A 225 3.12 5.24 -0.23
N ALA A 226 3.98 4.30 0.14
CA ALA A 226 4.33 3.19 -0.73
C ALA A 226 3.15 2.19 -0.78
N SER A 227 2.73 1.79 -1.97
CA SER A 227 1.69 0.80 -2.23
C SER A 227 2.25 -0.36 -3.06
N ALA A 228 1.54 -1.48 -3.07
CA ALA A 228 1.86 -2.64 -3.89
C ALA A 228 0.64 -3.06 -4.70
N GLY A 229 0.86 -3.54 -5.92
CA GLY A 229 -0.19 -4.06 -6.81
C GLY A 229 0.37 -4.93 -7.92
N GLU A 230 -0.33 -6.00 -8.24
CA GLU A 230 0.06 -6.96 -9.27
C GLU A 230 -0.47 -6.57 -10.66
N ASP A 231 -1.56 -5.80 -10.73
CA ASP A 231 -2.24 -5.44 -11.99
C ASP A 231 -2.51 -6.68 -12.86
N LEU A 232 -3.05 -7.74 -12.23
CA LEU A 232 -3.23 -9.01 -12.89
C LEU A 232 -4.64 -9.15 -13.49
N HIS A 233 -4.65 -9.71 -14.71
CA HIS A 233 -5.85 -9.91 -15.52
C HIS A 233 -6.20 -11.38 -15.71
N THR A 234 -5.29 -12.30 -15.40
CA THR A 234 -5.42 -13.72 -15.77
C THR A 234 -5.35 -14.70 -14.61
N CYS A 235 -4.60 -14.39 -13.57
CA CYS A 235 -4.43 -15.25 -12.39
C CYS A 235 -3.98 -14.40 -11.21
N ALA A 236 -4.25 -14.88 -9.99
CA ALA A 236 -3.69 -14.29 -8.79
C ALA A 236 -2.22 -14.70 -8.63
N ASN A 237 -1.44 -13.84 -7.97
CA ASN A 237 -0.07 -14.08 -7.59
C ASN A 237 0.14 -13.53 -6.16
N ASP A 238 1.27 -13.82 -5.52
CA ASP A 238 1.62 -13.37 -4.17
C ASP A 238 3.01 -12.71 -4.10
N THR A 239 3.41 -12.04 -5.19
CA THR A 239 4.75 -11.42 -5.33
C THR A 239 4.79 -9.93 -4.97
N ALA A 240 3.67 -9.22 -5.00
CA ALA A 240 3.58 -7.80 -4.62
C ALA A 240 2.39 -7.57 -3.68
N LEU A 241 2.55 -7.90 -2.42
CA LEU A 241 1.50 -7.84 -1.40
C LEU A 241 1.55 -6.55 -0.58
N THR A 242 0.46 -6.32 0.13
CA THR A 242 0.33 -5.33 1.20
C THR A 242 -0.04 -6.06 2.49
N ALA A 243 0.61 -5.71 3.62
CA ALA A 243 0.27 -6.22 4.94
C ALA A 243 -0.42 -5.12 5.77
N ILE A 244 -1.62 -5.41 6.27
CA ILE A 244 -2.44 -4.49 7.06
C ILE A 244 -2.73 -5.10 8.42
N TYR A 245 -2.56 -4.32 9.50
CA TYR A 245 -3.06 -4.66 10.83
C TYR A 245 -4.43 -4.01 11.02
N SER A 246 -5.47 -4.82 11.05
CA SER A 246 -6.85 -4.34 11.17
C SER A 246 -7.62 -5.06 12.27
N GLU A 247 -8.58 -4.38 12.85
CA GLU A 247 -9.49 -4.89 13.87
C GLU A 247 -10.47 -5.92 13.27
N GLU A 248 -10.84 -5.71 12.01
CA GLU A 248 -11.79 -6.57 11.31
C GLU A 248 -11.41 -6.75 9.83
N LYS A 249 -12.00 -7.77 9.22
CA LYS A 249 -11.88 -8.08 7.80
C LYS A 249 -13.01 -7.42 7.03
N SER A 250 -12.84 -6.13 6.68
CA SER A 250 -13.80 -5.35 5.89
C SER A 250 -13.08 -4.33 5.01
N SER A 251 -13.68 -3.96 3.87
CA SER A 251 -13.17 -2.89 3.01
C SER A 251 -13.03 -1.58 3.76
N ALA A 252 -13.99 -1.26 4.62
CA ALA A 252 -13.98 -0.02 5.40
C ALA A 252 -12.77 0.06 6.35
N ALA A 253 -12.47 -1.04 7.07
CA ALA A 253 -11.33 -1.10 7.97
C ALA A 253 -9.99 -1.02 7.21
N TYR A 254 -9.86 -1.76 6.11
CA TYR A 254 -8.64 -1.71 5.30
C TYR A 254 -8.39 -0.32 4.72
N ILE A 255 -9.44 0.32 4.15
CA ILE A 255 -9.32 1.66 3.58
C ILE A 255 -8.95 2.70 4.65
N ALA A 256 -9.44 2.57 5.88
CA ALA A 256 -9.05 3.45 6.97
C ALA A 256 -7.53 3.41 7.22
N HIS A 257 -6.93 2.21 7.30
CA HIS A 257 -5.49 2.06 7.47
C HIS A 257 -4.68 2.54 6.25
N LEU A 258 -5.16 2.27 5.02
CA LEU A 258 -4.51 2.74 3.79
C LEU A 258 -4.45 4.28 3.74
N ARG A 259 -5.52 4.96 4.12
CA ARG A 259 -5.60 6.43 4.15
C ARG A 259 -4.66 7.06 5.18
N GLU A 260 -4.41 6.37 6.27
CA GLU A 260 -3.49 6.82 7.33
C GLU A 260 -2.04 6.47 7.04
N GLY A 261 -1.77 5.58 6.07
CA GLY A 261 -0.44 5.04 5.82
C GLY A 261 -0.01 3.99 6.85
N ASP A 262 -0.93 3.49 7.69
CA ASP A 262 -0.66 2.50 8.74
C ASP A 262 -0.71 1.07 8.16
N TYR A 263 0.17 0.80 7.21
CA TYR A 263 0.31 -0.48 6.53
C TYR A 263 1.73 -0.65 5.96
N VAL A 264 2.07 -1.86 5.59
CA VAL A 264 3.35 -2.21 4.97
C VAL A 264 3.13 -2.55 3.50
N CYS A 265 3.85 -1.87 2.61
CA CYS A 265 3.99 -2.25 1.21
C CYS A 265 4.97 -3.42 1.13
N GLY A 266 4.49 -4.63 0.82
CA GLY A 266 5.31 -5.85 0.73
C GLY A 266 4.79 -7.03 1.53
N SER A 267 5.58 -8.10 1.52
CA SER A 267 5.21 -9.43 2.00
C SER A 267 5.69 -9.72 3.43
N VAL A 268 5.87 -8.68 4.25
CA VAL A 268 6.27 -8.78 5.66
C VAL A 268 5.30 -8.01 6.54
N ALA A 269 4.75 -8.67 7.52
CA ALA A 269 3.98 -8.00 8.56
C ALA A 269 4.92 -7.36 9.58
N MET A 270 4.83 -6.04 9.68
CA MET A 270 5.70 -5.22 10.53
C MET A 270 4.89 -4.08 11.14
N ARG A 271 5.10 -3.84 12.43
CA ARG A 271 4.57 -2.69 13.18
C ARG A 271 5.69 -1.72 13.47
N MET A 272 5.41 -0.44 13.43
CA MET A 272 6.39 0.61 13.70
C MET A 272 5.75 1.78 14.44
N CYS A 273 6.46 2.34 15.42
CA CYS A 273 6.02 3.55 16.11
C CYS A 273 7.19 4.44 16.56
N ILE A 274 6.90 5.73 16.72
CA ILE A 274 7.73 6.71 17.44
C ILE A 274 6.85 7.31 18.53
N GLY A 275 7.11 6.98 19.82
CA GLY A 275 6.14 7.20 20.88
C GLY A 275 4.82 6.50 20.54
N ASP A 276 3.70 7.21 20.61
CA ASP A 276 2.36 6.68 20.28
C ASP A 276 1.99 6.79 18.80
N THR A 277 2.86 7.36 17.96
CA THR A 277 2.60 7.60 16.56
C THR A 277 3.01 6.40 15.71
N LYS A 278 2.04 5.83 14.98
CA LYS A 278 2.21 4.71 14.05
C LYS A 278 2.67 5.16 12.66
N MET A 279 2.96 4.21 11.78
CA MET A 279 3.28 4.45 10.37
C MET A 279 2.28 5.43 9.72
N GLY A 280 2.77 6.27 8.83
CA GLY A 280 1.99 7.31 8.15
C GLY A 280 1.70 8.56 8.99
N GLY A 281 1.87 8.46 10.31
CA GLY A 281 1.59 9.55 11.24
C GLY A 281 2.68 10.61 11.32
N LYS A 282 2.47 11.59 12.22
CA LYS A 282 3.34 12.74 12.42
C LYS A 282 3.51 13.04 13.91
N CYS A 283 4.74 13.26 14.37
CA CYS A 283 5.03 13.65 15.75
C CYS A 283 6.38 14.34 15.85
N ASP A 284 6.60 15.09 16.95
CA ASP A 284 7.91 15.58 17.34
C ASP A 284 8.84 14.39 17.70
N PHE A 285 10.05 14.36 17.16
CA PHE A 285 11.05 13.31 17.40
C PHE A 285 11.89 13.51 18.64
N LYS A 286 11.79 14.67 19.27
CA LYS A 286 12.61 15.02 20.44
C LYS A 286 12.48 13.98 21.55
N ASP A 287 13.64 13.52 22.05
CA ASP A 287 13.78 12.55 23.15
C ASP A 287 13.02 11.21 22.90
N LYS A 288 12.77 10.85 21.65
CA LYS A 288 12.05 9.62 21.29
C LYS A 288 12.94 8.59 20.62
N LYS A 289 12.44 7.37 20.58
CA LYS A 289 13.02 6.23 19.86
C LYS A 289 12.01 5.72 18.85
N LEU A 290 12.52 5.15 17.79
CA LEU A 290 11.70 4.36 16.87
C LEU A 290 11.70 2.90 17.35
N CYS A 291 10.52 2.31 17.48
CA CYS A 291 10.33 0.90 17.79
C CYS A 291 9.74 0.19 16.57
N VAL A 292 10.28 -0.99 16.26
CA VAL A 292 9.82 -1.83 15.14
C VAL A 292 9.65 -3.26 15.63
N ALA A 293 8.50 -3.85 15.34
CA ALA A 293 8.25 -5.28 15.51
C ALA A 293 8.02 -5.93 14.14
N VAL A 294 8.86 -6.89 13.75
CA VAL A 294 8.66 -7.76 12.60
C VAL A 294 7.95 -9.00 13.09
N ASP A 295 6.70 -9.20 12.67
CA ASP A 295 5.82 -10.23 13.25
C ASP A 295 5.72 -11.49 12.40
N ALA A 296 5.68 -11.35 11.08
CA ALA A 296 5.56 -12.50 10.19
C ALA A 296 6.08 -12.19 8.77
N PHE A 297 6.60 -13.21 8.11
CA PHE A 297 6.81 -13.21 6.67
C PHE A 297 5.65 -13.95 5.99
N HIS A 298 5.11 -13.39 4.92
CA HIS A 298 4.23 -14.15 4.04
C HIS A 298 5.00 -15.34 3.43
N ARG A 299 4.28 -16.41 3.08
CA ARG A 299 4.90 -17.64 2.56
C ARG A 299 5.74 -17.42 1.29
N SER A 300 5.39 -16.42 0.47
CA SER A 300 6.08 -16.09 -0.79
C SER A 300 7.53 -15.66 -0.60
N VAL A 301 7.85 -15.09 0.56
CA VAL A 301 9.21 -14.61 0.89
C VAL A 301 9.86 -15.37 2.04
N LYS A 302 9.12 -16.27 2.71
CA LYS A 302 9.64 -17.01 3.86
C LYS A 302 10.55 -18.15 3.42
N ASN A 303 11.85 -18.01 3.65
CA ASN A 303 12.83 -19.04 3.42
C ASN A 303 13.80 -19.15 4.62
N LYS A 304 13.93 -20.36 5.19
CA LYS A 304 14.78 -20.59 6.38
C LYS A 304 16.28 -20.53 6.08
N GLU A 305 16.65 -20.65 4.82
CA GLU A 305 18.05 -20.60 4.38
C GLU A 305 18.50 -19.18 4.02
N HIS A 306 17.55 -18.23 3.97
CA HIS A 306 17.83 -16.85 3.65
C HIS A 306 18.17 -16.03 4.90
N ILE A 307 18.92 -14.98 4.68
CA ILE A 307 19.28 -13.98 5.69
C ILE A 307 18.45 -12.75 5.43
N TYR A 308 17.76 -12.26 6.45
CA TYR A 308 16.94 -11.05 6.35
C TYR A 308 17.59 -9.89 7.08
N ARG A 309 17.41 -8.70 6.50
CA ARG A 309 17.98 -7.45 7.00
C ARG A 309 16.87 -6.39 7.11
N LEU A 310 16.90 -5.63 8.19
CA LEU A 310 16.04 -4.48 8.44
C LEU A 310 16.90 -3.22 8.40
N ASP A 311 16.59 -2.29 7.51
CA ASP A 311 17.25 -1.01 7.36
C ASP A 311 16.35 0.11 7.88
N LEU A 312 16.90 0.94 8.81
CA LEU A 312 16.31 2.21 9.20
C LEU A 312 16.79 3.29 8.22
N ILE A 313 15.85 4.07 7.72
CA ILE A 313 16.09 5.06 6.68
C ILE A 313 15.47 6.39 7.10
N ASP A 314 16.22 7.46 6.97
CA ASP A 314 15.76 8.84 7.09
C ASP A 314 15.88 9.59 5.75
N ASP A 315 15.78 10.92 5.77
CA ASP A 315 15.90 11.76 4.57
C ASP A 315 17.32 11.86 4.01
N THR A 316 18.32 11.32 4.71
CA THR A 316 19.72 11.23 4.23
C THR A 316 20.08 9.85 3.67
N GLY A 317 19.24 8.84 3.91
CA GLY A 317 19.45 7.47 3.46
C GLY A 317 19.42 6.44 4.59
N VAL A 318 20.11 5.31 4.41
CA VAL A 318 20.20 4.25 5.43
C VAL A 318 21.09 4.70 6.58
N VAL A 319 20.51 4.83 7.78
CA VAL A 319 21.24 5.30 8.99
C VAL A 319 21.55 4.16 9.96
N SER A 320 20.84 3.04 9.90
CA SER A 320 21.11 1.88 10.73
C SER A 320 20.60 0.59 10.08
N THR A 321 21.25 -0.51 10.41
CA THR A 321 20.91 -1.84 9.88
C THR A 321 20.89 -2.86 11.00
N LYS A 322 19.89 -3.73 11.01
CA LYS A 322 19.77 -4.89 11.92
C LYS A 322 19.53 -6.16 11.12
N MET A 323 20.09 -7.27 11.62
CA MET A 323 19.78 -8.60 11.06
C MET A 323 18.57 -9.17 11.76
N ILE A 324 17.63 -9.70 10.99
CA ILE A 324 16.42 -10.36 11.50
C ILE A 324 16.72 -11.85 11.59
N ALA A 325 16.58 -12.41 12.80
CA ALA A 325 16.61 -13.87 12.97
C ALA A 325 15.34 -14.49 12.37
N CYS A 326 15.45 -15.73 11.90
CA CYS A 326 14.30 -16.47 11.34
C CYS A 326 13.19 -16.75 12.36
N ASP A 327 13.48 -16.63 13.65
CA ASP A 327 12.51 -16.83 14.73
C ASP A 327 11.77 -15.50 15.00
N LEU A 328 10.57 -15.39 14.44
CA LEU A 328 9.67 -14.24 14.63
C LEU A 328 8.63 -14.52 15.74
N PRO A 329 8.09 -13.50 16.39
CA PRO A 329 8.34 -12.06 16.17
C PRO A 329 9.69 -11.58 16.73
N ALA A 330 10.24 -10.53 16.11
CA ALA A 330 11.47 -9.85 16.54
C ALA A 330 11.19 -8.36 16.67
N CYS A 331 11.60 -7.76 17.82
CA CYS A 331 11.39 -6.34 18.08
C CYS A 331 12.73 -5.62 18.28
N PHE A 332 12.84 -4.45 17.67
CA PHE A 332 14.03 -3.61 17.65
C PHE A 332 13.70 -2.18 18.07
N THR A 333 14.65 -1.53 18.72
CA THR A 333 14.61 -0.08 18.95
C THR A 333 15.80 0.59 18.30
N PHE A 334 15.59 1.83 17.86
CA PHE A 334 16.60 2.68 17.26
C PHE A 334 16.57 4.04 17.93
N ASP A 335 17.75 4.55 18.26
CA ASP A 335 17.93 5.96 18.57
C ASP A 335 17.74 6.74 17.25
N ILE A 336 17.02 7.85 17.31
CA ILE A 336 16.69 8.68 16.16
C ILE A 336 17.16 10.11 16.37
N ASP A 337 17.49 10.81 15.28
CA ASP A 337 17.86 12.22 15.29
C ASP A 337 16.62 13.08 15.23
N GLU A 338 16.50 14.05 16.15
CA GLU A 338 15.37 14.99 16.16
C GLU A 338 15.36 15.94 14.95
N ALA A 339 16.47 16.08 14.23
CA ALA A 339 16.55 16.91 13.03
C ALA A 339 16.09 16.20 11.75
N ALA A 340 15.93 14.89 11.76
CA ALA A 340 15.46 14.14 10.58
C ALA A 340 14.01 14.50 10.23
N ARG A 341 13.70 14.57 8.94
CA ARG A 341 12.35 14.91 8.48
C ARG A 341 11.36 13.76 8.60
N PHE A 342 11.85 12.53 8.48
CA PHE A 342 11.07 11.32 8.65
C PHE A 342 11.97 10.14 8.99
N TYR A 343 11.34 9.06 9.48
CA TYR A 343 11.94 7.73 9.54
C TYR A 343 11.00 6.70 8.93
N ARG A 344 11.58 5.76 8.20
CA ARG A 344 10.91 4.56 7.70
C ARG A 344 11.81 3.35 7.85
N VAL A 345 11.23 2.18 7.71
CA VAL A 345 11.95 0.91 7.81
C VAL A 345 11.70 0.06 6.57
N GLU A 346 12.73 -0.57 6.07
CA GLU A 346 12.65 -1.51 4.95
C GLU A 346 13.22 -2.87 5.34
N VAL A 347 12.61 -3.93 4.82
CA VAL A 347 13.10 -5.30 5.01
C VAL A 347 13.63 -5.83 3.68
N PHE A 348 14.82 -6.40 3.76
CA PHE A 348 15.48 -7.05 2.64
C PHE A 348 15.67 -8.55 2.90
N ASP A 349 15.46 -9.34 1.88
CA ASP A 349 16.12 -10.62 1.72
C ASP A 349 17.57 -10.34 1.27
N ALA A 350 18.52 -10.44 2.20
CA ALA A 350 19.92 -10.13 1.93
C ALA A 350 20.60 -11.21 1.08
N THR A 351 20.06 -12.43 1.07
CA THR A 351 20.57 -13.54 0.23
C THR A 351 20.28 -13.28 -1.24
N GLU A 352 19.06 -12.83 -1.55
CA GLU A 352 18.61 -12.51 -2.91
C GLU A 352 18.91 -11.06 -3.31
N ASN A 353 19.38 -10.25 -2.36
CA ASN A 353 19.50 -8.78 -2.51
C ASN A 353 18.21 -8.13 -2.99
N LEU A 354 17.09 -8.52 -2.38
CA LEU A 354 15.75 -8.13 -2.75
C LEU A 354 15.05 -7.37 -1.62
N ARG A 355 14.51 -6.19 -1.90
CA ARG A 355 13.60 -5.50 -0.99
C ARG A 355 12.26 -6.23 -0.98
N ILE A 356 11.79 -6.66 0.21
CA ILE A 356 10.58 -7.47 0.36
C ILE A 356 9.49 -6.77 1.17
N ALA A 357 9.81 -5.65 1.83
CA ALA A 357 8.83 -4.80 2.49
C ALA A 357 9.33 -3.38 2.70
N ILE A 358 8.39 -2.44 2.71
CA ILE A 358 8.57 -1.01 2.99
C ILE A 358 7.50 -0.61 4.01
N GLY A 359 7.93 -0.13 5.19
CA GLY A 359 7.07 0.58 6.12
C GLY A 359 6.92 2.04 5.70
N ASN A 360 5.71 2.56 5.76
CA ASN A 360 5.47 3.96 5.45
C ASN A 360 6.12 4.90 6.47
N PRO A 361 6.58 6.10 6.06
CA PRO A 361 7.28 7.01 6.95
C PRO A 361 6.43 7.47 8.14
N ILE A 362 7.08 7.65 9.29
CA ILE A 362 6.61 8.53 10.37
C ILE A 362 7.34 9.86 10.19
N TRP A 363 6.59 10.95 10.20
CA TRP A 363 7.09 12.28 9.89
C TRP A 363 7.37 13.10 11.13
N ASN A 364 8.42 13.93 11.06
CA ASN A 364 8.70 14.95 12.09
C ASN A 364 7.77 16.15 11.94
N GLU A 365 7.38 16.78 13.06
CA GLU A 365 6.54 17.98 13.08
C GLU A 365 7.34 19.26 12.87
#